data_ceff22ccea497cef8e732dfb00fd7f45
#
_entry.id   ceff22ccea497cef8e732dfb00fd7f45
#
_cell.length_a   1.000
_cell.length_b   1.000
_cell.length_c   1.000
_cell.angle_alpha   90.00
_cell.angle_beta   90.00
_cell.angle_gamma   90.00
#
_symmetry.space_group_name_H-M   'P 1'
#
loop_
_entity.id
_entity.type
_entity.pdbx_description
1 polymer ?
#
loop_
_entity_poly.entity_id
_entity_poly.type
_entity_poly.pdbx_seq_one_letter_code
_entity_poly.pdbx_strand_id
1 'polypeptide(L)'
;MFVIHVAPVRAQELVRITALAVDQSSRTSTSIAACVSNGDIYAYELRSSSHKHHYVPPFKTPRTAPITQVAYGHPLLVTLSESFSLSVYDLSHETMQVVHVLTSFTSFPPSSLVLTIPEPQTYKLLLTYASPVYPAHWSVGVTEVILSSATLRAPTDSLTSPARQPPLHLSTRSTRAFDLPADWIDETKLRNVREQWSRKVGNVASTQTDGRWVVLAPAAPGEACPPGGFTPASLPLQLYRLSLPSPRAGSSAAPKLTFVRNLRGQKSPVSALALSDGRCVGLGVDGSVWVWDLENGSGAEVTGEASEPSAELCPSQRGTIAFDERRIITPGAMGTILVRDFDI
;
A
#
# COMPACT_ATOMS: atom_id res chain seq x y z
N MET A 1 -21.03 16.92 7.26
CA MET A 1 -20.86 16.03 6.12
C MET A 1 -20.29 16.86 4.99
N PHE A 2 -19.08 16.58 4.53
CA PHE A 2 -18.44 17.28 3.41
C PHE A 2 -18.58 16.41 2.17
N VAL A 3 -19.06 16.99 1.07
CA VAL A 3 -19.11 16.32 -0.23
C VAL A 3 -18.10 17.01 -1.13
N ILE A 4 -17.06 16.27 -1.53
CA ILE A 4 -16.06 16.76 -2.46
C ILE A 4 -16.50 16.34 -3.86
N HIS A 5 -16.87 17.31 -4.68
CA HIS A 5 -17.15 17.06 -6.08
C HIS A 5 -15.87 17.19 -6.89
N VAL A 6 -15.37 16.08 -7.41
CA VAL A 6 -14.32 16.08 -8.42
C VAL A 6 -14.99 16.30 -9.77
N ALA A 7 -15.06 17.56 -10.21
CA ALA A 7 -15.61 17.88 -11.53
C ALA A 7 -14.59 17.53 -12.62
N PRO A 8 -14.92 16.69 -13.59
CA PRO A 8 -14.03 16.46 -14.72
C PRO A 8 -13.88 17.75 -15.54
N VAL A 9 -12.65 18.12 -15.83
CA VAL A 9 -12.35 19.30 -16.68
C VAL A 9 -12.85 19.11 -18.12
N ARG A 10 -13.21 17.88 -18.50
CA ARG A 10 -13.81 17.53 -19.78
C ARG A 10 -15.09 16.72 -19.57
N ALA A 11 -16.21 17.28 -19.97
CA ALA A 11 -17.58 16.82 -19.66
C ALA A 11 -17.99 15.48 -20.34
N GLN A 12 -17.11 14.67 -20.89
CA GLN A 12 -17.48 13.48 -21.69
C GLN A 12 -16.89 12.15 -21.23
N GLU A 13 -16.00 12.11 -20.23
CA GLU A 13 -15.45 10.84 -19.73
C GLU A 13 -15.92 10.55 -18.31
N LEU A 14 -16.42 9.34 -18.07
CA LEU A 14 -16.69 8.82 -16.73
C LEU A 14 -15.36 8.71 -15.97
N VAL A 15 -15.07 9.68 -15.13
CA VAL A 15 -13.87 9.71 -14.32
C VAL A 15 -14.10 8.89 -13.06
N ARG A 16 -13.23 7.90 -12.82
CA ARG A 16 -13.26 7.04 -11.64
C ARG A 16 -12.11 7.42 -10.70
N ILE A 17 -12.37 7.46 -9.40
CA ILE A 17 -11.31 7.55 -8.39
C ILE A 17 -10.57 6.20 -8.38
N THR A 18 -9.26 6.25 -8.59
CA THR A 18 -8.40 5.06 -8.62
C THR A 18 -7.64 4.87 -7.33
N ALA A 19 -7.32 5.96 -6.61
CA ALA A 19 -6.65 5.91 -5.32
C ALA A 19 -7.02 7.14 -4.49
N LEU A 20 -7.08 6.96 -3.16
CA LEU A 20 -7.41 8.01 -2.19
C LEU A 20 -6.48 7.91 -0.99
N ALA A 21 -5.95 9.04 -0.53
CA ALA A 21 -5.21 9.13 0.72
C ALA A 21 -5.70 10.29 1.57
N VAL A 22 -5.63 10.12 2.89
CA VAL A 22 -6.03 11.11 3.87
C VAL A 22 -4.88 11.32 4.84
N ASP A 23 -4.48 12.56 5.04
CA ASP A 23 -3.52 12.97 6.06
C ASP A 23 -4.25 13.65 7.22
N GLN A 24 -4.21 13.03 8.38
CA GLN A 24 -4.79 13.51 9.65
C GLN A 24 -3.72 13.86 10.68
N SER A 25 -2.47 14.00 10.27
CA SER A 25 -1.35 14.34 11.17
C SER A 25 -1.53 15.71 11.85
N SER A 26 -2.24 16.63 11.20
CA SER A 26 -2.61 17.92 11.76
C SER A 26 -3.94 17.84 12.54
N ARG A 27 -3.97 18.41 13.75
CA ARG A 27 -5.22 18.51 14.54
C ARG A 27 -6.20 19.56 14.02
N THR A 28 -5.74 20.49 13.19
CA THR A 28 -6.51 21.65 12.73
C THR A 28 -6.97 21.54 11.28
N SER A 29 -6.39 20.67 10.53
CA SER A 29 -6.71 20.46 9.12
C SER A 29 -6.64 18.98 8.75
N THR A 30 -7.50 18.57 7.83
CA THR A 30 -7.45 17.25 7.20
C THR A 30 -7.10 17.45 5.74
N SER A 31 -6.07 16.78 5.28
CA SER A 31 -5.67 16.85 3.88
C SER A 31 -6.05 15.57 3.15
N ILE A 32 -6.62 15.69 1.96
CA ILE A 32 -7.11 14.57 1.16
C ILE A 32 -6.48 14.67 -0.22
N ALA A 33 -5.95 13.56 -0.72
CA ALA A 33 -5.49 13.42 -2.09
C ALA A 33 -6.31 12.37 -2.82
N ALA A 34 -6.85 12.71 -3.98
CA ALA A 34 -7.61 11.81 -4.86
C ALA A 34 -6.93 11.73 -6.22
N CYS A 35 -6.66 10.51 -6.66
CA CYS A 35 -6.18 10.22 -8.01
C CYS A 35 -7.33 9.65 -8.84
N VAL A 36 -7.40 10.06 -10.10
CA VAL A 36 -8.49 9.64 -10.98
C VAL A 36 -7.97 8.93 -12.24
N SER A 37 -8.88 8.21 -12.90
CA SER A 37 -8.55 7.31 -14.02
C SER A 37 -7.90 7.98 -15.23
N ASN A 38 -8.11 9.29 -15.41
CA ASN A 38 -7.47 10.08 -16.46
C ASN A 38 -6.04 10.56 -16.11
N GLY A 39 -5.56 10.20 -14.89
CA GLY A 39 -4.23 10.56 -14.37
C GLY A 39 -4.19 11.88 -13.60
N ASP A 40 -5.30 12.61 -13.47
CA ASP A 40 -5.36 13.83 -12.67
C ASP A 40 -5.21 13.52 -11.18
N ILE A 41 -4.58 14.45 -10.46
CA ILE A 41 -4.43 14.38 -9.00
C ILE A 41 -5.03 15.64 -8.41
N TYR A 42 -5.92 15.45 -7.43
CA TYR A 42 -6.57 16.51 -6.69
C TYR A 42 -6.15 16.42 -5.22
N ALA A 43 -5.56 17.48 -4.69
CA ALA A 43 -5.24 17.60 -3.27
C ALA A 43 -6.09 18.70 -2.63
N TYR A 44 -6.71 18.39 -1.51
CA TYR A 44 -7.59 19.28 -0.76
C TYR A 44 -7.06 19.42 0.66
N GLU A 45 -7.03 20.63 1.16
CA GLU A 45 -6.83 20.91 2.58
C GLU A 45 -8.15 21.44 3.16
N LEU A 46 -8.76 20.67 4.03
CA LEU A 46 -9.99 21.01 4.72
C LEU A 46 -9.66 21.63 6.08
N ARG A 47 -9.95 22.92 6.23
CA ARG A 47 -9.89 23.64 7.51
C ARG A 47 -11.30 24.02 7.93
N SER A 48 -11.52 24.27 9.22
CA SER A 48 -12.85 24.65 9.75
C SER A 48 -13.46 25.86 9.06
N SER A 49 -12.66 26.78 8.52
CA SER A 49 -13.10 28.05 7.93
C SER A 49 -12.72 28.27 6.47
N SER A 50 -11.91 27.42 5.87
CA SER A 50 -11.44 27.59 4.49
C SER A 50 -11.06 26.28 3.84
N HIS A 51 -11.24 26.20 2.53
CA HIS A 51 -10.80 25.05 1.73
C HIS A 51 -9.74 25.53 0.74
N LYS A 52 -8.57 24.89 0.75
CA LYS A 52 -7.57 25.08 -0.30
C LYS A 52 -7.61 23.87 -1.23
N HIS A 53 -7.48 24.13 -2.50
CA HIS A 53 -7.51 23.13 -3.55
C HIS A 53 -6.24 23.26 -4.40
N HIS A 54 -5.54 22.17 -4.57
CA HIS A 54 -4.40 22.05 -5.48
C HIS A 54 -4.77 21.05 -6.59
N TYR A 55 -4.65 21.49 -7.83
CA TYR A 55 -4.86 20.63 -8.99
C TYR A 55 -3.53 20.38 -9.67
N VAL A 56 -3.28 19.14 -10.00
CA VAL A 56 -2.12 18.74 -10.79
C VAL A 56 -2.61 18.14 -12.09
N PRO A 57 -2.44 18.84 -13.20
CA PRO A 57 -2.71 18.27 -14.49
C PRO A 57 -1.81 17.05 -14.72
N PRO A 58 -2.33 16.00 -15.37
CA PRO A 58 -1.54 14.82 -15.66
C PRO A 58 -0.29 15.23 -16.43
N PHE A 59 0.84 14.70 -15.99
CA PHE A 59 2.04 14.78 -16.81
C PHE A 59 1.75 13.98 -18.09
N LYS A 60 1.39 14.67 -19.15
CA LYS A 60 0.97 14.05 -20.42
C LYS A 60 2.16 13.38 -21.12
N THR A 61 2.61 12.28 -20.57
CA THR A 61 3.33 11.30 -21.38
C THR A 61 2.27 10.34 -21.95
N PRO A 62 2.34 9.96 -23.23
CA PRO A 62 1.33 9.11 -23.87
C PRO A 62 1.19 7.69 -23.27
N ARG A 63 1.85 7.38 -22.17
CA ARG A 63 1.90 6.06 -21.51
C ARG A 63 1.78 6.12 -19.99
N THR A 64 1.08 7.10 -19.44
CA THR A 64 0.82 7.12 -17.99
C THR A 64 -0.17 6.02 -17.63
N ALA A 65 0.35 4.94 -17.09
CA ALA A 65 -0.47 3.92 -16.46
C ALA A 65 -1.25 4.54 -15.29
N PRO A 66 -2.49 4.09 -15.00
CA PRO A 66 -3.31 4.62 -13.93
C PRO A 66 -2.59 4.53 -12.58
N ILE A 67 -2.80 5.52 -11.73
CA ILE A 67 -2.30 5.52 -10.35
C ILE A 67 -3.15 4.54 -9.54
N THR A 68 -2.50 3.57 -8.92
CA THR A 68 -3.15 2.50 -8.15
C THR A 68 -3.00 2.67 -6.64
N GLN A 69 -1.98 3.41 -6.21
CA GLN A 69 -1.71 3.67 -4.80
C GLN A 69 -1.31 5.13 -4.61
N VAL A 70 -1.71 5.70 -3.50
CA VAL A 70 -1.35 7.05 -3.09
C VAL A 70 -1.11 7.08 -1.59
N ALA A 71 -0.10 7.81 -1.14
CA ALA A 71 0.17 8.10 0.25
C ALA A 71 0.42 9.60 0.41
N TYR A 72 -0.19 10.19 1.44
CA TYR A 72 -0.13 11.62 1.67
C TYR A 72 0.29 11.92 3.10
N GLY A 73 1.28 12.74 3.28
CA GLY A 73 1.75 13.28 4.54
C GLY A 73 2.34 14.66 4.26
N HIS A 74 1.55 15.71 4.52
CA HIS A 74 1.91 17.09 4.14
C HIS A 74 3.35 17.45 4.55
N PRO A 75 4.16 18.06 3.68
CA PRO A 75 3.86 18.51 2.32
C PRO A 75 4.08 17.49 1.20
N LEU A 76 4.43 16.23 1.51
CA LEU A 76 4.72 15.24 0.48
C LEU A 76 3.49 14.43 0.09
N LEU A 77 3.28 14.31 -1.22
CA LEU A 77 2.36 13.38 -1.84
C LEU A 77 3.14 12.37 -2.68
N VAL A 78 2.87 11.09 -2.48
CA VAL A 78 3.52 10.00 -3.20
C VAL A 78 2.48 9.19 -3.93
N THR A 79 2.70 8.94 -5.21
CA THR A 79 1.82 8.11 -6.04
C THR A 79 2.58 6.94 -6.62
N LEU A 80 1.91 5.81 -6.81
CA LEU A 80 2.43 4.63 -7.48
C LEU A 80 1.48 4.26 -8.62
N SER A 81 2.01 4.15 -9.82
CA SER A 81 1.26 3.71 -10.99
C SER A 81 1.24 2.18 -11.12
N GLU A 82 0.33 1.66 -11.92
CA GLU A 82 0.25 0.24 -12.26
C GLU A 82 1.54 -0.29 -12.91
N SER A 83 2.26 0.57 -13.64
CA SER A 83 3.57 0.25 -14.23
C SER A 83 4.75 0.36 -13.27
N PHE A 84 4.50 0.45 -11.95
CA PHE A 84 5.53 0.64 -10.92
C PHE A 84 6.42 1.87 -11.11
N SER A 85 5.82 2.97 -11.53
CA SER A 85 6.41 4.31 -11.46
C SER A 85 5.96 5.00 -10.19
N LEU A 86 6.88 5.22 -9.27
CA LEU A 86 6.67 5.95 -8.02
C LEU A 86 7.04 7.42 -8.25
N SER A 87 6.09 8.32 -8.07
CA SER A 87 6.31 9.75 -8.18
C SER A 87 6.13 10.44 -6.84
N VAL A 88 7.08 11.29 -6.47
CA VAL A 88 7.06 12.09 -5.24
C VAL A 88 6.82 13.55 -5.62
N TYR A 89 5.82 14.15 -5.02
CA TYR A 89 5.42 15.55 -5.23
C TYR A 89 5.61 16.34 -3.94
N ASP A 90 6.06 17.58 -4.08
CA ASP A 90 6.11 18.58 -3.01
C ASP A 90 4.96 19.58 -3.17
N LEU A 91 4.15 19.69 -2.12
CA LEU A 91 3.01 20.61 -2.02
C LEU A 91 3.29 21.81 -1.09
N SER A 92 4.54 22.05 -0.72
CA SER A 92 4.92 23.22 0.12
C SER A 92 4.57 24.53 -0.56
N HIS A 93 4.50 24.55 -1.88
CA HIS A 93 4.19 25.71 -2.70
C HIS A 93 2.78 25.64 -3.30
N GLU A 94 2.29 26.78 -3.82
CA GLU A 94 1.00 26.82 -4.51
C GLU A 94 0.95 25.93 -5.75
N THR A 95 2.10 25.69 -6.37
CA THR A 95 2.25 24.77 -7.51
C THR A 95 2.89 23.47 -7.05
N MET A 96 2.19 22.36 -7.24
CA MET A 96 2.74 21.02 -6.98
C MET A 96 3.92 20.73 -7.90
N GLN A 97 5.05 20.35 -7.32
CA GLN A 97 6.27 20.04 -8.07
C GLN A 97 6.62 18.56 -7.93
N VAL A 98 6.96 17.92 -9.05
CA VAL A 98 7.55 16.58 -9.03
C VAL A 98 9.00 16.69 -8.56
N VAL A 99 9.31 16.04 -7.45
CA VAL A 99 10.66 16.05 -6.85
C VAL A 99 11.47 14.84 -7.32
N HIS A 100 10.86 13.67 -7.31
CA HIS A 100 11.50 12.41 -7.71
C HIS A 100 10.55 11.51 -8.47
N VAL A 101 11.10 10.75 -9.42
CA VAL A 101 10.42 9.64 -10.08
C VAL A 101 11.33 8.42 -10.03
N LEU A 102 10.82 7.33 -9.48
CA LEU A 102 11.52 6.05 -9.38
C LEU A 102 10.72 5.00 -10.15
N THR A 103 11.40 4.16 -10.90
CA THR A 103 10.78 3.05 -11.64
C THR A 103 11.38 1.72 -11.22
N SER A 104 10.57 0.67 -11.21
CA SER A 104 11.03 -0.70 -10.94
C SER A 104 10.53 -1.64 -12.02
N PHE A 105 11.43 -2.52 -12.47
CA PHE A 105 11.13 -3.58 -13.44
C PHE A 105 11.03 -4.97 -12.78
N THR A 106 11.33 -5.07 -11.48
CA THR A 106 11.34 -6.33 -10.73
C THR A 106 10.26 -6.41 -9.65
N SER A 107 9.43 -5.38 -9.56
CA SER A 107 8.32 -5.27 -8.62
C SER A 107 7.01 -5.29 -9.39
N PHE A 108 6.02 -6.01 -8.87
CA PHE A 108 4.75 -6.24 -9.55
C PHE A 108 3.56 -6.01 -8.62
N PRO A 109 2.39 -5.64 -9.14
CA PRO A 109 1.17 -5.61 -8.35
C PRO A 109 0.77 -7.04 -7.92
N PRO A 110 0.01 -7.18 -6.83
CA PRO A 110 -0.54 -6.13 -5.99
C PRO A 110 0.53 -5.47 -5.11
N SER A 111 0.30 -4.21 -4.76
CA SER A 111 1.24 -3.44 -3.94
C SER A 111 0.50 -2.65 -2.85
N SER A 112 1.20 -2.27 -1.80
CA SER A 112 0.74 -1.28 -0.83
C SER A 112 1.83 -0.26 -0.53
N LEU A 113 1.41 0.95 -0.19
CA LEU A 113 2.26 2.11 0.01
C LEU A 113 1.93 2.76 1.36
N VAL A 114 2.92 2.92 2.22
CA VAL A 114 2.79 3.56 3.53
C VAL A 114 3.83 4.66 3.67
N LEU A 115 3.38 5.87 3.99
CA LEU A 115 4.23 7.02 4.26
C LEU A 115 4.19 7.34 5.75
N THR A 116 5.35 7.46 6.38
CA THR A 116 5.49 7.86 7.78
C THR A 116 6.50 9.00 7.90
N ILE A 117 6.34 9.83 8.93
CA ILE A 117 7.21 10.96 9.22
C ILE A 117 7.87 10.70 10.58
N PRO A 118 8.97 9.93 10.63
CA PRO A 118 9.61 9.55 11.89
C PRO A 118 10.28 10.75 12.59
N GLU A 119 10.76 11.71 11.84
CA GLU A 119 11.41 12.92 12.34
C GLU A 119 11.02 14.12 11.45
N PRO A 120 11.04 15.36 11.96
CA PRO A 120 10.81 16.53 11.12
C PRO A 120 11.73 16.53 9.89
N GLN A 121 11.18 16.76 8.72
CA GLN A 121 11.88 16.78 7.42
C GLN A 121 12.47 15.43 6.95
N THR A 122 12.15 14.34 7.63
CA THR A 122 12.48 12.98 7.19
C THR A 122 11.22 12.20 6.92
N TYR A 123 11.07 11.74 5.69
CA TYR A 123 9.92 10.97 5.25
C TYR A 123 10.40 9.56 4.94
N LYS A 124 9.67 8.60 5.44
CA LYS A 124 9.94 7.19 5.25
C LYS A 124 8.77 6.55 4.52
N LEU A 125 9.06 6.05 3.34
CA LEU A 125 8.11 5.37 2.50
C LEU A 125 8.41 3.88 2.50
N LEU A 126 7.39 3.08 2.71
CA LEU A 126 7.45 1.64 2.59
C LEU A 126 6.54 1.20 1.45
N LEU A 127 7.10 0.47 0.51
CA LEU A 127 6.43 -0.12 -0.63
C LEU A 127 6.53 -1.64 -0.51
N THR A 128 5.39 -2.33 -0.37
CA THR A 128 5.32 -3.79 -0.50
C THR A 128 4.78 -4.16 -1.88
N TYR A 129 5.25 -5.27 -2.43
CA TYR A 129 4.89 -5.70 -3.78
C TYR A 129 5.05 -7.20 -3.96
N ALA A 130 4.40 -7.74 -4.99
CA ALA A 130 4.64 -9.11 -5.42
C ALA A 130 6.02 -9.19 -6.10
N SER A 131 6.85 -10.13 -5.64
CA SER A 131 8.19 -10.40 -6.17
C SER A 131 8.21 -11.75 -6.87
N PRO A 132 8.64 -11.84 -8.14
CA PRO A 132 8.66 -13.11 -8.86
C PRO A 132 9.70 -14.06 -8.28
N VAL A 133 9.35 -15.34 -8.25
CA VAL A 133 10.21 -16.48 -7.90
C VAL A 133 10.17 -17.46 -9.07
N TYR A 134 11.32 -17.64 -9.70
CA TYR A 134 11.44 -18.53 -10.86
C TYR A 134 10.99 -19.98 -10.51
N PRO A 135 10.31 -20.74 -11.40
CA PRO A 135 9.96 -20.37 -12.78
C PRO A 135 8.63 -19.62 -12.94
N ALA A 136 7.66 -19.80 -12.06
CA ALA A 136 6.30 -19.25 -12.21
C ALA A 136 5.60 -19.11 -10.86
N HIS A 137 6.33 -18.64 -9.87
CA HIS A 137 5.83 -18.46 -8.52
C HIS A 137 6.10 -17.04 -8.04
N TRP A 138 5.51 -16.70 -6.91
CA TRP A 138 5.58 -15.38 -6.33
C TRP A 138 5.90 -15.44 -4.83
N SER A 139 6.45 -14.36 -4.36
CA SER A 139 6.71 -14.07 -2.95
C SER A 139 6.45 -12.58 -2.71
N VAL A 140 6.80 -12.07 -1.53
CA VAL A 140 6.68 -10.64 -1.20
C VAL A 140 8.05 -9.98 -1.14
N GLY A 141 8.11 -8.76 -1.67
CA GLY A 141 9.23 -7.84 -1.53
C GLY A 141 8.82 -6.57 -0.80
N VAL A 142 9.77 -5.91 -0.17
CA VAL A 142 9.61 -4.60 0.47
C VAL A 142 10.75 -3.70 0.07
N THR A 143 10.43 -2.47 -0.31
CA THR A 143 11.40 -1.40 -0.53
C THR A 143 11.13 -0.28 0.46
N GLU A 144 12.14 0.09 1.22
CA GLU A 144 12.18 1.29 2.05
C GLU A 144 12.82 2.42 1.24
N VAL A 145 12.13 3.55 1.16
CA VAL A 145 12.65 4.79 0.57
C VAL A 145 12.67 5.85 1.65
N ILE A 146 13.85 6.41 1.92
CA ILE A 146 14.02 7.50 2.88
C ILE A 146 14.28 8.77 2.09
N LEU A 147 13.43 9.76 2.32
CA LEU A 147 13.53 11.10 1.75
C LEU A 147 13.86 12.05 2.89
N SER A 148 15.01 12.71 2.86
CA SER A 148 15.40 13.71 3.85
C SER A 148 15.72 15.03 3.18
N SER A 149 15.14 16.11 3.70
CA SER A 149 15.59 17.44 3.37
C SER A 149 16.91 17.64 4.11
N ALA A 150 18.02 17.60 3.39
CA ALA A 150 19.31 17.99 3.94
C ALA A 150 19.27 19.50 4.18
N THR A 151 18.79 19.89 5.35
CA THR A 151 19.17 21.19 5.91
C THR A 151 20.64 21.05 6.27
N LEU A 152 21.50 21.05 5.26
CA LEU A 152 22.89 21.43 5.47
C LEU A 152 22.84 22.76 6.19
N ARG A 153 23.32 22.79 7.44
CA ARG A 153 23.85 24.00 8.04
C ARG A 153 24.89 24.52 7.07
N ALA A 154 24.44 25.24 6.06
CA ALA A 154 25.32 26.07 5.28
C ALA A 154 25.89 27.07 6.28
N PRO A 155 27.22 27.22 6.37
CA PRO A 155 27.80 28.35 7.10
C PRO A 155 27.20 29.62 6.49
N THR A 156 26.68 30.46 7.36
CA THR A 156 26.03 31.75 7.10
C THR A 156 27.00 32.73 6.43
N ASP A 157 27.33 32.57 5.16
CA ASP A 157 28.04 33.60 4.40
C ASP A 157 27.79 33.41 2.89
N SER A 158 26.57 33.75 2.43
CA SER A 158 26.38 34.27 1.07
C SER A 158 24.95 34.81 0.89
N LEU A 159 24.85 36.10 1.10
CA LEU A 159 23.76 36.99 0.76
C LEU A 159 23.67 37.17 -0.76
N THR A 160 23.29 36.20 -1.56
CA THR A 160 22.81 36.45 -2.95
C THR A 160 22.54 35.14 -3.69
N SER A 161 21.34 34.59 -3.52
CA SER A 161 20.70 33.82 -4.60
C SER A 161 19.26 33.47 -4.20
N PRO A 162 18.27 33.51 -5.13
CA PRO A 162 16.91 33.13 -4.81
C PRO A 162 16.92 31.64 -4.41
N ALA A 163 16.32 31.38 -3.25
CA ALA A 163 16.32 30.11 -2.54
C ALA A 163 15.98 28.93 -3.45
N ARG A 164 16.99 28.26 -3.96
CA ARG A 164 16.88 26.91 -4.51
C ARG A 164 16.73 26.00 -3.29
N GLN A 165 15.56 25.42 -3.09
CA GLN A 165 15.35 24.44 -2.04
C GLN A 165 16.45 23.36 -2.10
N PRO A 166 16.99 22.94 -0.96
CA PRO A 166 17.99 21.88 -0.94
C PRO A 166 17.35 20.60 -1.53
N PRO A 167 18.05 19.89 -2.40
CA PRO A 167 17.53 18.67 -3.00
C PRO A 167 17.21 17.65 -1.90
N LEU A 168 16.03 17.03 -1.96
CA LEU A 168 15.68 15.91 -1.11
C LEU A 168 16.69 14.78 -1.36
N HIS A 169 17.43 14.42 -0.33
CA HIS A 169 18.33 13.27 -0.41
C HIS A 169 17.50 11.99 -0.37
N LEU A 170 17.72 11.11 -1.33
CA LEU A 170 16.99 9.87 -1.49
C LEU A 170 17.90 8.67 -1.20
N SER A 171 17.46 7.80 -0.31
CA SER A 171 18.10 6.51 -0.04
C SER A 171 17.08 5.38 -0.20
N THR A 172 17.45 4.32 -0.88
CA THR A 172 16.57 3.16 -1.12
C THR A 172 17.22 1.88 -0.61
N ARG A 173 16.43 1.03 0.06
CA ARG A 173 16.84 -0.29 0.53
C ARG A 173 15.73 -1.29 0.25
N SER A 174 16.07 -2.46 -0.27
CA SER A 174 15.07 -3.48 -0.60
C SER A 174 15.39 -4.80 0.10
N THR A 175 14.35 -5.56 0.40
CA THR A 175 14.44 -6.92 0.90
C THR A 175 13.34 -7.77 0.28
N ARG A 176 13.56 -9.08 0.18
CA ARG A 176 12.59 -10.04 -0.33
C ARG A 176 12.42 -11.19 0.65
N ALA A 177 11.22 -11.78 0.72
CA ALA A 177 10.98 -12.94 1.56
C ALA A 177 11.61 -14.23 0.97
N PHE A 178 11.87 -14.22 -0.33
CA PHE A 178 12.71 -15.22 -0.99
C PHE A 178 13.88 -14.51 -1.65
N ASP A 179 15.08 -14.83 -1.20
CA ASP A 179 16.32 -14.32 -1.76
C ASP A 179 17.39 -15.41 -1.75
N LEU A 180 18.11 -15.54 -2.85
CA LEU A 180 19.21 -16.49 -2.96
C LEU A 180 20.49 -15.84 -2.46
N PRO A 181 21.23 -16.48 -1.53
CA PRO A 181 22.54 -15.99 -1.13
C PRO A 181 23.47 -15.88 -2.34
N ALA A 182 24.19 -14.76 -2.42
CA ALA A 182 25.16 -14.54 -3.51
C ALA A 182 26.48 -15.27 -3.30
N ASP A 183 26.73 -15.73 -2.08
CA ASP A 183 27.93 -16.42 -1.65
C ASP A 183 27.75 -17.94 -1.56
N TRP A 184 28.79 -18.65 -1.13
CA TRP A 184 28.77 -20.12 -0.95
C TRP A 184 27.59 -20.55 -0.07
N ILE A 185 26.83 -21.55 -0.54
CA ILE A 185 25.66 -22.10 0.16
C ILE A 185 26.11 -23.28 1.00
N ASP A 186 26.21 -23.07 2.29
CA ASP A 186 26.37 -24.15 3.28
C ASP A 186 25.01 -24.83 3.58
N GLU A 187 25.03 -25.88 4.39
CA GLU A 187 23.83 -26.65 4.72
C GLU A 187 22.77 -25.81 5.46
N THR A 188 23.18 -24.86 6.28
CA THR A 188 22.26 -23.96 7.00
C THR A 188 21.58 -23.01 6.05
N LYS A 189 22.33 -22.40 5.14
CA LYS A 189 21.77 -21.53 4.09
C LYS A 189 20.85 -22.32 3.17
N LEU A 190 21.22 -23.55 2.80
CA LEU A 190 20.40 -24.42 1.97
C LEU A 190 19.06 -24.74 2.66
N ARG A 191 19.06 -25.02 3.97
CA ARG A 191 17.84 -25.22 4.75
C ARG A 191 16.96 -23.98 4.70
N ASN A 192 17.52 -22.80 4.95
CA ASN A 192 16.80 -21.53 4.89
C ASN A 192 16.20 -21.27 3.50
N VAL A 193 16.94 -21.53 2.44
CA VAL A 193 16.45 -21.39 1.06
C VAL A 193 15.29 -22.34 0.80
N ARG A 194 15.37 -23.60 1.26
CA ARG A 194 14.28 -24.59 1.14
C ARG A 194 13.02 -24.15 1.89
N GLU A 195 13.19 -23.61 3.10
CA GLU A 195 12.06 -23.07 3.88
C GLU A 195 11.42 -21.86 3.20
N GLN A 196 12.22 -20.94 2.68
CA GLN A 196 11.72 -19.80 1.91
C GLN A 196 11.00 -20.29 0.63
N TRP A 197 11.57 -21.26 -0.06
CA TRP A 197 10.97 -21.87 -1.24
C TRP A 197 9.62 -22.54 -0.96
N SER A 198 9.47 -23.19 0.18
CA SER A 198 8.21 -23.84 0.56
C SER A 198 7.05 -22.85 0.76
N ARG A 199 7.35 -21.57 0.98
CA ARG A 199 6.37 -20.49 1.18
C ARG A 199 6.01 -19.73 -0.10
N LYS A 200 6.58 -20.10 -1.24
CA LYS A 200 6.20 -19.50 -2.53
C LYS A 200 4.74 -19.77 -2.85
N VAL A 201 4.10 -18.82 -3.52
CA VAL A 201 2.70 -18.93 -3.95
C VAL A 201 2.58 -18.92 -5.46
N GLY A 202 1.51 -19.49 -5.99
CA GLY A 202 1.26 -19.50 -7.44
C GLY A 202 0.93 -18.12 -7.99
N ASN A 203 0.16 -17.35 -7.24
CA ASN A 203 -0.17 -15.97 -7.57
C ASN A 203 -0.48 -15.20 -6.28
N VAL A 204 -0.48 -13.86 -6.34
CA VAL A 204 -0.72 -12.96 -5.20
C VAL A 204 -2.00 -12.17 -5.45
N ALA A 205 -2.95 -12.23 -4.50
CA ALA A 205 -4.17 -11.45 -4.52
C ALA A 205 -3.96 -10.05 -3.93
N SER A 206 -3.25 -9.96 -2.79
CA SER A 206 -3.00 -8.70 -2.10
C SER A 206 -1.73 -8.76 -1.28
N THR A 207 -1.08 -7.60 -1.10
CA THR A 207 0.00 -7.38 -0.13
C THR A 207 -0.30 -6.12 0.66
N GLN A 208 -0.07 -6.15 1.99
CA GLN A 208 -0.27 -4.99 2.85
C GLN A 208 0.85 -4.87 3.90
N THR A 209 1.11 -3.63 4.34
CA THR A 209 2.05 -3.36 5.45
C THR A 209 1.58 -2.18 6.28
N ASP A 210 1.88 -2.22 7.58
CA ASP A 210 1.75 -1.09 8.52
C ASP A 210 3.13 -0.52 8.92
N GLY A 211 4.20 -1.02 8.31
CA GLY A 211 5.57 -0.64 8.65
C GLY A 211 6.28 -1.57 9.63
N ARG A 212 5.56 -2.42 10.33
CA ARG A 212 6.07 -3.44 11.26
C ARG A 212 5.77 -4.85 10.77
N TRP A 213 4.60 -5.04 10.22
CA TRP A 213 4.10 -6.29 9.67
C TRP A 213 3.92 -6.21 8.16
N VAL A 214 4.07 -7.33 7.50
CA VAL A 214 3.75 -7.51 6.09
C VAL A 214 2.88 -8.75 5.96
N VAL A 215 1.73 -8.60 5.31
CA VAL A 215 0.82 -9.70 5.02
C VAL A 215 0.76 -9.92 3.51
N LEU A 216 0.90 -11.18 3.09
CA LEU A 216 0.69 -11.62 1.73
C LEU A 216 -0.53 -12.53 1.68
N ALA A 217 -1.50 -12.19 0.82
CA ALA A 217 -2.63 -13.04 0.48
C ALA A 217 -2.35 -13.77 -0.84
N PRO A 218 -2.30 -15.10 -0.84
CA PRO A 218 -2.27 -15.86 -2.08
C PRO A 218 -3.59 -15.69 -2.86
N ALA A 219 -3.49 -15.62 -4.19
CA ALA A 219 -4.67 -15.70 -5.04
C ALA A 219 -5.16 -17.14 -5.15
N ALA A 220 -6.46 -17.30 -5.41
CA ALA A 220 -7.00 -18.60 -5.80
C ALA A 220 -6.28 -19.09 -7.07
N PRO A 221 -6.04 -20.39 -7.22
CA PRO A 221 -5.57 -20.93 -8.48
C PRO A 221 -6.59 -20.55 -9.57
N GLY A 222 -6.08 -19.98 -10.67
CA GLY A 222 -6.93 -19.47 -11.76
C GLY A 222 -7.85 -20.53 -12.34
N GLU A 223 -8.85 -20.12 -13.10
CA GLU A 223 -10.04 -20.82 -13.63
C GLU A 223 -9.80 -22.11 -14.45
N ALA A 224 -8.63 -22.71 -14.39
CA ALA A 224 -8.37 -24.03 -14.97
C ALA A 224 -8.85 -25.20 -14.06
N CYS A 225 -9.73 -24.94 -13.07
CA CYS A 225 -10.38 -26.01 -12.33
C CYS A 225 -11.45 -26.65 -13.20
N PRO A 226 -11.41 -27.97 -13.45
CA PRO A 226 -12.43 -28.69 -14.19
C PRO A 226 -13.79 -28.56 -13.47
N PRO A 227 -14.91 -28.46 -14.20
CA PRO A 227 -16.23 -28.39 -13.62
C PRO A 227 -16.49 -29.65 -12.79
N GLY A 228 -16.64 -29.50 -11.48
CA GLY A 228 -16.87 -30.61 -10.52
C GLY A 228 -15.80 -30.77 -9.46
N GLY A 229 -14.73 -29.98 -9.47
CA GLY A 229 -13.68 -29.99 -8.45
C GLY A 229 -14.08 -29.19 -7.21
N PHE A 230 -13.78 -29.75 -6.04
CA PHE A 230 -13.86 -29.11 -4.73
C PHE A 230 -13.41 -27.66 -4.78
N THR A 231 -14.18 -26.77 -4.15
CA THR A 231 -13.71 -25.39 -3.88
C THR A 231 -12.33 -25.46 -3.25
N PRO A 232 -11.29 -24.88 -3.88
CA PRO A 232 -9.95 -24.98 -3.33
C PRO A 232 -9.98 -24.38 -1.93
N ALA A 233 -9.53 -25.18 -0.95
CA ALA A 233 -9.40 -24.71 0.41
C ALA A 233 -8.64 -23.37 0.38
N SER A 234 -9.20 -22.35 1.03
CA SER A 234 -8.60 -21.02 1.02
C SER A 234 -7.17 -21.12 1.50
N LEU A 235 -6.24 -20.61 0.69
CA LEU A 235 -4.82 -20.59 1.04
C LEU A 235 -4.62 -19.63 2.21
N PRO A 236 -3.88 -20.03 3.26
CA PRO A 236 -3.66 -19.18 4.41
C PRO A 236 -2.85 -17.93 4.04
N LEU A 237 -3.16 -16.81 4.71
CA LEU A 237 -2.34 -15.61 4.57
C LEU A 237 -0.97 -15.83 5.20
N GLN A 238 0.06 -15.28 4.62
CA GLN A 238 1.42 -15.36 5.15
C GLN A 238 1.76 -14.07 5.89
N LEU A 239 2.13 -14.19 7.17
CA LEU A 239 2.54 -13.07 8.01
C LEU A 239 4.06 -13.02 8.13
N TYR A 240 4.61 -11.86 7.84
CA TYR A 240 6.04 -11.56 7.97
C TYR A 240 6.23 -10.37 8.92
N ARG A 241 7.31 -10.44 9.70
CA ARG A 241 7.80 -9.30 10.49
C ARG A 241 8.83 -8.54 9.67
N LEU A 242 8.62 -7.22 9.55
CA LEU A 242 9.55 -6.31 8.90
C LEU A 242 10.45 -5.68 9.99
N SER A 243 11.74 -5.91 9.87
CA SER A 243 12.75 -5.27 10.72
C SER A 243 13.50 -4.25 9.89
N LEU A 244 13.39 -2.98 10.27
CA LEU A 244 14.03 -1.87 9.59
C LEU A 244 15.22 -1.39 10.41
N PRO A 245 16.39 -1.16 9.79
CA PRO A 245 17.54 -0.63 10.50
C PRO A 245 17.27 0.82 10.93
N SER A 246 17.79 1.21 12.10
CA SER A 246 17.68 2.59 12.57
C SER A 246 18.38 3.54 11.61
N PRO A 247 17.76 4.68 11.23
CA PRO A 247 18.39 5.68 10.37
C PRO A 247 19.64 6.32 10.99
N ARG A 248 19.75 6.34 12.32
CA ARG A 248 20.89 6.96 13.07
C ARG A 248 22.22 6.21 12.97
N ALA A 249 22.19 4.97 12.57
CA ALA A 249 23.37 4.10 12.69
C ALA A 249 24.26 4.11 11.46
N GLY A 250 24.29 5.06 10.56
CA GLY A 250 25.17 5.00 9.36
C GLY A 250 25.24 3.57 8.75
N SER A 251 24.38 2.69 9.23
CA SER A 251 24.37 1.26 9.04
C SER A 251 23.94 0.97 7.61
N SER A 252 24.80 0.35 6.86
CA SER A 252 24.49 -0.25 5.55
C SER A 252 23.56 -1.48 5.68
N ALA A 253 23.01 -1.75 6.88
CA ALA A 253 22.15 -2.89 7.12
C ALA A 253 20.89 -2.78 6.26
N ALA A 254 20.59 -3.84 5.53
CA ALA A 254 19.37 -3.95 4.73
C ALA A 254 18.15 -4.24 5.62
N PRO A 255 16.95 -3.82 5.25
CA PRO A 255 15.71 -4.30 5.83
C PRO A 255 15.65 -5.82 5.82
N LYS A 256 14.95 -6.43 6.78
CA LYS A 256 14.81 -7.88 6.86
C LYS A 256 13.34 -8.27 6.97
N LEU A 257 12.92 -9.20 6.12
CA LEU A 257 11.63 -9.88 6.21
C LEU A 257 11.82 -11.24 6.87
N THR A 258 11.14 -11.47 7.99
CA THR A 258 11.16 -12.76 8.69
C THR A 258 9.76 -13.34 8.69
N PHE A 259 9.58 -14.53 8.15
CA PHE A 259 8.31 -15.25 8.23
C PHE A 259 7.98 -15.57 9.69
N VAL A 260 6.75 -15.29 10.10
CA VAL A 260 6.27 -15.53 11.46
C VAL A 260 5.34 -16.73 11.48
N ARG A 261 4.26 -16.68 10.71
CA ARG A 261 3.24 -17.74 10.68
C ARG A 261 2.27 -17.57 9.51
N ASN A 262 1.42 -18.57 9.33
CA ASN A 262 0.25 -18.49 8.49
C ASN A 262 -0.97 -18.07 9.33
N LEU A 263 -1.73 -17.06 8.86
CA LEU A 263 -3.02 -16.69 9.40
C LEU A 263 -4.08 -17.55 8.72
N ARG A 264 -4.91 -18.20 9.52
CA ARG A 264 -5.93 -19.15 9.06
C ARG A 264 -7.31 -18.70 9.51
N GLY A 265 -8.34 -19.37 9.02
CA GLY A 265 -9.73 -19.18 9.41
C GLY A 265 -10.63 -18.84 8.23
N GLN A 266 -10.19 -17.97 7.35
CA GLN A 266 -10.97 -17.59 6.16
C GLN A 266 -11.37 -18.81 5.33
N LYS A 267 -12.62 -18.77 4.84
CA LYS A 267 -13.21 -19.87 4.06
C LYS A 267 -13.14 -19.64 2.55
N SER A 268 -13.02 -18.38 2.16
CA SER A 268 -12.93 -17.96 0.76
C SER A 268 -11.62 -17.25 0.44
N PRO A 269 -11.21 -17.18 -0.82
CA PRO A 269 -10.08 -16.37 -1.25
C PRO A 269 -10.29 -14.90 -0.85
N VAL A 270 -9.20 -14.21 -0.52
CA VAL A 270 -9.24 -12.80 -0.15
C VAL A 270 -9.28 -11.92 -1.39
N SER A 271 -10.22 -10.98 -1.45
CA SER A 271 -10.34 -9.95 -2.48
C SER A 271 -9.63 -8.65 -2.11
N ALA A 272 -9.59 -8.32 -0.80
CA ALA A 272 -8.91 -7.13 -0.28
C ALA A 272 -8.38 -7.36 1.13
N LEU A 273 -7.30 -6.65 1.47
CA LEU A 273 -6.71 -6.59 2.80
C LEU A 273 -6.54 -5.14 3.24
N ALA A 274 -6.70 -4.90 4.52
CA ALA A 274 -6.25 -3.68 5.19
C ALA A 274 -5.46 -4.06 6.45
N LEU A 275 -4.46 -3.25 6.78
CA LEU A 275 -3.53 -3.49 7.87
C LEU A 275 -3.31 -2.20 8.66
N SER A 276 -3.56 -2.21 9.95
CA SER A 276 -3.29 -1.10 10.87
C SER A 276 -3.17 -1.62 12.30
N ASP A 277 -2.32 -1.00 13.09
CA ASP A 277 -2.21 -1.18 14.55
C ASP A 277 -2.15 -2.64 15.02
N GLY A 278 -1.36 -3.45 14.29
CA GLY A 278 -1.20 -4.87 14.63
C GLY A 278 -2.40 -5.74 14.31
N ARG A 279 -3.38 -5.22 13.56
CA ARG A 279 -4.55 -5.96 13.09
C ARG A 279 -4.55 -6.05 11.57
N CYS A 280 -5.04 -7.16 11.06
CA CYS A 280 -5.29 -7.37 9.66
C CYS A 280 -6.78 -7.66 9.44
N VAL A 281 -7.39 -6.93 8.54
CA VAL A 281 -8.79 -7.17 8.13
C VAL A 281 -8.80 -7.63 6.70
N GLY A 282 -9.48 -8.74 6.42
CA GLY A 282 -9.61 -9.34 5.10
C GLY A 282 -11.06 -9.42 4.66
N LEU A 283 -11.31 -9.04 3.41
CA LEU A 283 -12.58 -9.24 2.73
C LEU A 283 -12.45 -10.46 1.81
N GLY A 284 -13.30 -11.46 2.02
CA GLY A 284 -13.42 -12.62 1.16
C GLY A 284 -14.15 -12.29 -0.15
N VAL A 285 -13.94 -13.10 -1.18
CA VAL A 285 -14.69 -13.00 -2.44
C VAL A 285 -16.19 -13.27 -2.23
N ASP A 286 -16.51 -14.07 -1.21
CA ASP A 286 -17.89 -14.38 -0.76
C ASP A 286 -18.53 -13.26 0.09
N GLY A 287 -17.82 -12.14 0.33
CA GLY A 287 -18.26 -11.04 1.16
C GLY A 287 -18.03 -11.26 2.67
N SER A 288 -17.45 -12.39 3.08
CA SER A 288 -17.06 -12.63 4.47
C SER A 288 -15.96 -11.66 4.90
N VAL A 289 -16.02 -11.20 6.14
CA VAL A 289 -15.02 -10.31 6.72
C VAL A 289 -14.33 -11.02 7.87
N TRP A 290 -13.01 -11.04 7.83
CA TRP A 290 -12.17 -11.65 8.85
C TRP A 290 -11.24 -10.62 9.47
N VAL A 291 -11.03 -10.71 10.78
CA VAL A 291 -10.09 -9.90 11.55
C VAL A 291 -9.08 -10.81 12.21
N TRP A 292 -7.80 -10.53 12.05
CA TRP A 292 -6.70 -11.23 12.71
C TRP A 292 -5.91 -10.27 13.60
N ASP A 293 -5.63 -10.72 14.82
CA ASP A 293 -4.60 -10.16 15.67
C ASP A 293 -3.24 -10.70 15.22
N LEU A 294 -2.34 -9.82 14.80
CA LEU A 294 -1.05 -10.21 14.23
C LEU A 294 -0.02 -10.62 15.29
N GLU A 295 -0.18 -10.13 16.52
CA GLU A 295 0.71 -10.50 17.62
C GLU A 295 0.41 -11.95 18.06
N ASN A 296 -0.83 -12.29 18.28
CA ASN A 296 -1.26 -13.59 18.75
C ASN A 296 -1.52 -14.58 17.61
N GLY A 297 -1.85 -14.08 16.42
CA GLY A 297 -2.21 -14.88 15.24
C GLY A 297 -3.61 -15.48 15.32
N SER A 298 -4.44 -15.04 16.28
CA SER A 298 -5.85 -15.41 16.36
C SER A 298 -6.65 -14.66 15.30
N GLY A 299 -7.67 -15.30 14.76
CA GLY A 299 -8.58 -14.70 13.78
C GLY A 299 -10.02 -15.04 14.09
N ALA A 300 -10.90 -14.08 13.81
CA ALA A 300 -12.34 -14.23 13.95
C ALA A 300 -13.07 -13.72 12.71
N GLU A 301 -14.17 -14.37 12.38
CA GLU A 301 -15.11 -13.91 11.35
C GLU A 301 -16.02 -12.86 11.98
N VAL A 302 -16.13 -11.71 11.33
CA VAL A 302 -17.08 -10.67 11.72
C VAL A 302 -18.43 -11.01 11.10
N THR A 303 -19.31 -11.63 11.88
CA THR A 303 -20.68 -11.93 11.48
C THR A 303 -21.53 -10.67 11.63
N GLY A 304 -21.93 -10.06 10.53
CA GLY A 304 -23.01 -9.06 10.55
C GLY A 304 -24.37 -9.73 10.75
N GLU A 305 -25.31 -9.06 11.42
CA GLU A 305 -26.72 -9.48 11.42
C GLU A 305 -27.17 -9.70 9.97
N ALA A 306 -27.76 -10.87 9.75
CA ALA A 306 -28.22 -11.47 8.50
C ALA A 306 -28.30 -10.48 7.30
N SER A 307 -27.21 -10.29 6.64
CA SER A 307 -27.21 -9.68 5.31
C SER A 307 -27.68 -10.75 4.35
N GLU A 308 -28.70 -10.42 3.57
CA GLU A 308 -29.11 -11.13 2.36
C GLU A 308 -27.85 -11.66 1.64
N PRO A 309 -27.90 -12.86 1.02
CA PRO A 309 -26.75 -13.43 0.33
C PRO A 309 -26.20 -12.39 -0.64
N SER A 310 -25.06 -11.83 -0.30
CA SER A 310 -24.41 -10.81 -1.10
C SER A 310 -24.23 -11.36 -2.50
N ALA A 311 -24.77 -10.67 -3.49
CA ALA A 311 -24.55 -10.99 -4.88
C ALA A 311 -23.04 -11.22 -5.06
N GLU A 312 -22.68 -12.42 -5.52
CA GLU A 312 -21.29 -12.84 -5.73
C GLU A 312 -20.52 -11.69 -6.40
N LEU A 313 -19.61 -11.10 -5.68
CA LEU A 313 -18.71 -10.10 -6.25
C LEU A 313 -17.98 -10.80 -7.40
N CYS A 314 -18.14 -10.29 -8.61
CA CYS A 314 -17.39 -10.83 -9.75
C CYS A 314 -15.93 -10.99 -9.37
N PRO A 315 -15.31 -12.15 -9.57
CA PRO A 315 -13.92 -12.43 -9.18
C PRO A 315 -12.89 -11.42 -9.71
N SER A 316 -13.26 -10.65 -10.71
CA SER A 316 -12.43 -9.59 -11.33
C SER A 316 -12.47 -8.24 -10.61
N GLN A 317 -13.38 -8.01 -9.65
CA GLN A 317 -13.41 -6.77 -8.89
C GLN A 317 -12.51 -6.90 -7.66
N ARG A 318 -11.39 -6.19 -7.68
CA ARG A 318 -10.58 -5.97 -6.47
C ARG A 318 -11.46 -5.27 -5.44
N GLY A 319 -11.71 -5.93 -4.33
CA GLY A 319 -12.43 -5.36 -3.21
C GLY A 319 -11.63 -4.17 -2.64
N THR A 320 -12.31 -3.33 -1.90
CA THR A 320 -11.70 -2.27 -1.08
C THR A 320 -12.19 -2.46 0.33
N ILE A 321 -11.29 -2.38 1.30
CA ILE A 321 -11.63 -2.47 2.71
C ILE A 321 -10.85 -1.41 3.47
N ALA A 322 -11.51 -0.74 4.39
CA ALA A 322 -10.90 0.18 5.34
C ALA A 322 -11.46 -0.10 6.74
N PHE A 323 -10.69 0.15 7.76
CA PHE A 323 -11.15 0.00 9.14
C PHE A 323 -10.45 0.96 10.08
N ASP A 324 -11.09 1.22 11.20
CA ASP A 324 -10.55 1.91 12.36
C ASP A 324 -10.67 1.02 13.61
N GLU A 325 -10.56 1.60 14.80
CA GLU A 325 -10.65 0.87 16.07
C GLU A 325 -12.03 0.24 16.33
N ARG A 326 -13.08 0.70 15.64
CA ARG A 326 -14.48 0.33 15.91
C ARG A 326 -15.28 -0.09 14.69
N ARG A 327 -14.82 0.26 13.48
CA ARG A 327 -15.62 0.12 12.27
C ARG A 327 -14.83 -0.51 11.14
N ILE A 328 -15.51 -1.36 10.41
CA ILE A 328 -15.02 -1.90 9.14
C ILE A 328 -15.93 -1.38 8.04
N ILE A 329 -15.33 -0.83 7.02
CA ILE A 329 -16.01 -0.27 5.85
C ILE A 329 -15.69 -1.13 4.64
N THR A 330 -16.71 -1.67 4.00
CA THR A 330 -16.59 -2.48 2.79
C THR A 330 -17.56 -2.00 1.72
N PRO A 331 -17.26 -2.20 0.43
CA PRO A 331 -18.24 -1.97 -0.61
C PRO A 331 -19.38 -2.98 -0.46
N GLY A 332 -20.60 -2.48 -0.63
CA GLY A 332 -21.82 -3.30 -0.73
C GLY A 332 -22.28 -3.44 -2.18
N ALA A 333 -23.39 -4.14 -2.38
CA ALA A 333 -24.03 -4.27 -3.69
C ALA A 333 -24.49 -2.91 -4.21
N MET A 334 -24.53 -2.76 -5.55
CA MET A 334 -25.05 -1.57 -6.24
C MET A 334 -24.37 -0.23 -5.85
N GLY A 335 -23.09 -0.27 -5.45
CA GLY A 335 -22.36 0.96 -5.07
C GLY A 335 -22.69 1.48 -3.67
N THR A 336 -23.33 0.68 -2.83
CA THR A 336 -23.53 1.00 -1.41
C THR A 336 -22.24 0.82 -0.61
N ILE A 337 -22.18 1.43 0.55
CA ILE A 337 -21.09 1.26 1.52
C ILE A 337 -21.68 0.59 2.75
N LEU A 338 -21.09 -0.54 3.12
CA LEU A 338 -21.45 -1.25 4.34
C LEU A 338 -20.50 -0.85 5.44
N VAL A 339 -21.05 -0.41 6.56
CA VAL A 339 -20.30 -0.10 7.78
C VAL A 339 -20.69 -1.13 8.83
N ARG A 340 -19.73 -1.85 9.35
CA ARG A 340 -19.91 -2.81 10.44
C ARG A 340 -19.21 -2.25 11.66
N ASP A 341 -19.97 -2.03 12.72
CA ASP A 341 -19.41 -1.70 14.03
C ASP A 341 -18.99 -3.01 14.71
N PHE A 342 -17.84 -3.01 15.38
CA PHE A 342 -17.40 -4.13 16.21
C PHE A 342 -16.83 -3.59 17.53
N ASP A 343 -17.28 -4.20 18.62
CA ASP A 343 -16.70 -3.97 19.95
C ASP A 343 -15.56 -4.97 20.15
N ILE A 344 -14.43 -4.45 20.61
CA ILE A 344 -13.22 -5.25 20.88
C ILE A 344 -13.08 -5.41 22.37
#